data_48257f1f9e9d3f0091ceaad3c61daca8
#
_entry.id   48257f1f9e9d3f0091ceaad3c61daca8
#
_cell.length_a   1.000
_cell.length_b   1.000
_cell.length_c   1.000
_cell.angle_alpha   90.00
_cell.angle_beta   90.00
_cell.angle_gamma   90.00
#
_symmetry.space_group_name_H-M   'P 1'
#
loop_
_entity.id
_entity.type
_entity.pdbx_description
1 polymer ?
#
loop_
_entity_poly.entity_id
_entity_poly.type
_entity_poly.pdbx_seq_one_letter_code
_entity_poly.pdbx_strand_id
1 'polypeptide(L)'
;MVFRRRPDKRTPLLTFERILVPLAGTEADEPALRLATLLLAGTEGQASLLHVIEVPFERQLDAEDPAAVAFADEILGKAEAFLTEHGIQVRTGIAQARAAGAAIVDDAAEQRIDLIVMGLRYKKRPGGGWDAGRTVPYVMRNSPAPVWCLRVETEDLANTP
;
A
#
# COMPACT_ATOMS: atom_id res chain seq x y z
N MET A 1 -12.85 6.53 -41.28
CA MET A 1 -11.86 6.74 -40.21
C MET A 1 -10.75 5.72 -40.42
N VAL A 2 -9.56 6.14 -40.84
CA VAL A 2 -8.45 5.20 -41.17
C VAL A 2 -7.45 5.26 -40.03
N PHE A 3 -7.34 4.18 -39.25
CA PHE A 3 -6.29 4.04 -38.24
C PHE A 3 -4.97 3.68 -38.93
N ARG A 4 -4.05 4.64 -39.02
CA ARG A 4 -2.67 4.36 -39.37
C ARG A 4 -1.98 3.65 -38.21
N ARG A 5 -1.65 2.35 -38.39
CA ARG A 5 -0.70 1.69 -37.49
C ARG A 5 0.64 2.43 -37.56
N ARG A 6 1.03 3.08 -36.48
CA ARG A 6 2.41 3.54 -36.31
C ARG A 6 3.30 2.29 -36.12
N PRO A 7 4.51 2.29 -36.70
CA PRO A 7 5.45 1.20 -36.39
C PRO A 7 5.69 1.16 -34.88
N ASP A 8 5.62 -0.03 -34.36
CA ASP A 8 5.81 -0.38 -32.95
C ASP A 8 7.24 0.00 -32.50
N LYS A 9 7.41 1.22 -32.05
CA LYS A 9 8.47 1.53 -31.11
C LYS A 9 7.94 0.98 -29.79
N ARG A 10 8.32 -0.26 -29.44
CA ARG A 10 8.02 -0.83 -28.15
C ARG A 10 8.47 0.15 -27.10
N THR A 11 7.51 0.90 -26.57
CA THR A 11 7.69 1.63 -25.32
C THR A 11 8.12 0.56 -24.32
N PRO A 12 9.26 0.68 -23.67
CA PRO A 12 9.63 -0.30 -22.65
C PRO A 12 8.44 -0.43 -21.70
N LEU A 13 7.98 -1.67 -21.50
CA LEU A 13 6.97 -1.95 -20.50
C LEU A 13 7.49 -1.35 -19.18
N LEU A 14 6.64 -0.63 -18.46
CA LEU A 14 6.97 -0.16 -17.12
C LEU A 14 7.35 -1.38 -16.30
N THR A 15 8.62 -1.52 -15.98
CA THR A 15 9.12 -2.57 -15.10
C THR A 15 9.41 -1.92 -13.76
N PHE A 16 8.89 -2.54 -12.70
CA PHE A 16 9.15 -2.13 -11.33
C PHE A 16 10.06 -3.16 -10.68
N GLU A 17 11.10 -2.69 -10.00
CA GLU A 17 12.04 -3.57 -9.28
C GLU A 17 11.72 -3.62 -7.79
N ARG A 18 11.20 -2.51 -7.23
CA ARG A 18 10.89 -2.38 -5.81
C ARG A 18 9.53 -1.74 -5.61
N ILE A 19 8.56 -2.54 -5.25
CA ILE A 19 7.21 -2.09 -4.97
C ILE A 19 6.99 -2.06 -3.46
N LEU A 20 6.57 -0.92 -2.92
CA LEU A 20 6.12 -0.78 -1.54
C LEU A 20 4.61 -0.96 -1.46
N VAL A 21 4.17 -1.86 -0.59
CA VAL A 21 2.75 -2.07 -0.27
C VAL A 21 2.55 -1.80 1.23
N PRO A 22 2.10 -0.59 1.61
CA PRO A 22 1.70 -0.32 2.98
C PRO A 22 0.42 -1.08 3.31
N LEU A 23 0.41 -1.77 4.44
CA LEU A 23 -0.72 -2.59 4.90
C LEU A 23 -1.32 -1.99 6.16
N ALA A 24 -2.64 -1.88 6.20
CA ALA A 24 -3.39 -1.34 7.33
C ALA A 24 -4.17 -2.42 8.12
N GLY A 25 -4.18 -3.67 7.65
CA GLY A 25 -4.98 -4.75 8.21
C GLY A 25 -6.46 -4.64 7.84
N THR A 26 -6.75 -4.11 6.65
CA THR A 26 -8.11 -3.90 6.19
C THR A 26 -8.36 -4.62 4.85
N GLU A 27 -9.63 -4.69 4.45
CA GLU A 27 -10.04 -5.28 3.17
C GLU A 27 -9.43 -4.57 1.95
N ALA A 28 -8.91 -3.37 2.12
CA ALA A 28 -8.23 -2.62 1.06
C ALA A 28 -6.82 -3.14 0.75
N ASP A 29 -6.24 -3.93 1.64
CA ASP A 29 -4.89 -4.46 1.48
C ASP A 29 -4.84 -5.55 0.40
N GLU A 30 -5.87 -6.40 0.31
CA GLU A 30 -5.90 -7.53 -0.63
C GLU A 30 -5.78 -7.11 -2.11
N PRO A 31 -6.56 -6.16 -2.63
CA PRO A 31 -6.38 -5.67 -4.00
C PRO A 31 -5.00 -5.10 -4.27
N ALA A 32 -4.40 -4.41 -3.30
CA ALA A 32 -3.05 -3.87 -3.43
C ALA A 32 -2.00 -4.99 -3.54
N LEU A 33 -2.11 -6.03 -2.72
CA LEU A 33 -1.26 -7.21 -2.79
C LEU A 33 -1.41 -7.95 -4.12
N ARG A 34 -2.63 -8.15 -4.60
CA ARG A 34 -2.89 -8.77 -5.91
C ARG A 34 -2.29 -7.98 -7.06
N LEU A 35 -2.37 -6.65 -7.03
CA LEU A 35 -1.74 -5.81 -8.05
C LEU A 35 -0.21 -5.91 -7.99
N ALA A 36 0.38 -5.83 -6.81
CA ALA A 36 1.83 -6.00 -6.64
C ALA A 36 2.28 -7.38 -7.16
N THR A 37 1.53 -8.44 -6.88
CA THR A 37 1.79 -9.78 -7.42
C THR A 37 1.77 -9.78 -8.94
N LEU A 38 0.76 -9.18 -9.57
CA LEU A 38 0.66 -9.11 -11.02
C LEU A 38 1.83 -8.37 -11.66
N LEU A 39 2.28 -7.28 -11.04
CA LEU A 39 3.37 -6.46 -11.55
C LEU A 39 4.75 -7.12 -11.40
N LEU A 40 4.94 -7.93 -10.36
CA LEU A 40 6.22 -8.58 -10.04
C LEU A 40 6.32 -10.01 -10.56
N ALA A 41 5.20 -10.64 -10.95
CA ALA A 41 5.19 -12.01 -11.45
C ALA A 41 6.14 -12.20 -12.64
N GLY A 42 7.04 -13.16 -12.54
CA GLY A 42 8.02 -13.48 -13.60
C GLY A 42 9.13 -12.44 -13.74
N THR A 43 9.31 -11.55 -12.76
CA THR A 43 10.42 -10.59 -12.68
C THR A 43 11.36 -10.95 -11.52
N GLU A 44 12.52 -10.31 -11.47
CA GLU A 44 13.44 -10.37 -10.33
C GLU A 44 13.14 -9.29 -9.28
N GLY A 45 12.01 -8.62 -9.41
CA GLY A 45 11.61 -7.53 -8.51
C GLY A 45 11.19 -8.02 -7.13
N GLN A 46 11.16 -7.10 -6.17
CA GLN A 46 10.87 -7.34 -4.76
C GLN A 46 9.68 -6.51 -4.29
N ALA A 47 8.83 -7.11 -3.46
CA ALA A 47 7.82 -6.41 -2.69
C ALA A 47 8.34 -6.05 -1.29
N SER A 48 8.18 -4.80 -0.89
CA SER A 48 8.37 -4.35 0.48
C SER A 48 6.99 -4.17 1.12
N LEU A 49 6.71 -4.90 2.19
CA LEU A 49 5.48 -4.79 2.97
C LEU A 49 5.77 -3.98 4.23
N LEU A 50 5.01 -2.93 4.46
CA LEU A 50 5.19 -2.06 5.61
C LEU A 50 3.88 -1.94 6.40
N HIS A 51 3.92 -2.24 7.70
CA HIS A 51 2.86 -1.85 8.61
C HIS A 51 3.35 -0.72 9.53
N VAL A 52 2.54 0.34 9.68
CA VAL A 52 2.88 1.47 10.53
C VAL A 52 1.98 1.47 11.76
N ILE A 53 2.60 1.35 12.93
CA ILE A 53 1.94 1.52 14.21
C ILE A 53 1.91 3.01 14.52
N GLU A 54 0.73 3.63 14.45
CA GLU A 54 0.58 5.04 14.81
C GLU A 54 0.55 5.19 16.34
N VAL A 55 1.51 5.95 16.87
CA VAL A 55 1.64 6.21 18.31
C VAL A 55 1.03 7.58 18.63
N PRO A 56 0.01 7.66 19.50
CA PRO A 56 -0.58 8.92 19.95
C PRO A 56 0.45 9.85 20.60
N PHE A 57 0.24 11.18 20.52
CA PHE A 57 1.18 12.17 21.06
C PHE A 57 1.37 12.07 22.57
N GLU A 58 0.39 11.54 23.28
CA GLU A 58 0.41 11.36 24.75
C GLU A 58 1.33 10.21 25.18
N ARG A 59 1.75 9.33 24.26
CA ARG A 59 2.68 8.24 24.51
C ARG A 59 4.05 8.55 23.92
N GLN A 60 5.11 8.02 24.51
CA GLN A 60 6.45 8.06 23.92
C GLN A 60 6.46 7.29 22.60
N LEU A 61 7.24 7.78 21.62
CA LEU A 61 7.26 7.17 20.28
C LEU A 61 7.79 5.74 20.28
N ASP A 62 8.71 5.45 21.18
CA ASP A 62 9.35 4.15 21.42
C ASP A 62 8.61 3.30 22.47
N ALA A 63 7.41 3.72 22.89
CA ALA A 63 6.63 2.97 23.85
C ALA A 63 6.30 1.58 23.30
N GLU A 64 6.61 0.56 24.09
CA GLU A 64 6.27 -0.83 23.74
C GLU A 64 4.75 -1.01 23.70
N ASP A 65 4.28 -1.62 22.62
CA ASP A 65 2.90 -2.06 22.44
C ASP A 65 2.86 -3.47 21.85
N PRO A 66 3.01 -4.50 22.71
CA PRO A 66 3.08 -5.88 22.25
C PRO A 66 1.85 -6.32 21.45
N ALA A 67 0.68 -5.77 21.76
CA ALA A 67 -0.55 -6.08 21.03
C ALA A 67 -0.53 -5.50 19.61
N ALA A 68 -0.05 -4.26 19.46
CA ALA A 68 0.09 -3.64 18.17
C ALA A 68 1.16 -4.34 17.31
N VAL A 69 2.27 -4.76 17.92
CA VAL A 69 3.31 -5.54 17.24
C VAL A 69 2.77 -6.90 16.79
N ALA A 70 2.08 -7.62 17.66
CA ALA A 70 1.50 -8.92 17.30
C ALA A 70 0.47 -8.81 16.15
N PHE A 71 -0.33 -7.74 16.15
CA PHE A 71 -1.25 -7.45 15.06
C PHE A 71 -0.51 -7.15 13.74
N ALA A 72 0.56 -6.37 13.81
CA ALA A 72 1.41 -6.08 12.65
C ALA A 72 2.05 -7.35 12.07
N ASP A 73 2.60 -8.20 12.95
CA ASP A 73 3.21 -9.48 12.56
C ASP A 73 2.21 -10.41 11.87
N GLU A 74 0.97 -10.46 12.37
CA GLU A 74 -0.10 -11.27 11.76
C GLU A 74 -0.43 -10.78 10.33
N ILE A 75 -0.59 -9.47 10.15
CA ILE A 75 -0.89 -8.87 8.84
C ILE A 75 0.25 -9.13 7.86
N LEU A 76 1.48 -8.80 8.28
CA LEU A 76 2.66 -8.95 7.45
C LEU A 76 2.93 -10.42 7.10
N GLY A 77 2.80 -11.32 8.06
CA GLY A 77 2.99 -12.75 7.83
C GLY A 77 2.01 -13.35 6.82
N LYS A 78 0.73 -12.96 6.87
CA LYS A 78 -0.27 -13.39 5.88
C LYS A 78 0.06 -12.86 4.49
N ALA A 79 0.43 -11.59 4.38
CA ALA A 79 0.76 -10.96 3.11
C ALA A 79 2.07 -11.50 2.52
N GLU A 80 3.09 -11.74 3.36
CA GLU A 80 4.33 -12.36 2.95
C GLU A 80 4.13 -13.78 2.41
N ALA A 81 3.36 -14.60 3.12
CA ALA A 81 3.01 -15.94 2.67
C ALA A 81 2.32 -15.93 1.32
N PHE A 82 1.33 -15.03 1.15
CA PHE A 82 0.62 -14.86 -0.12
C PHE A 82 1.55 -14.52 -1.28
N LEU A 83 2.43 -13.55 -1.14
CA LEU A 83 3.37 -13.14 -2.19
C LEU A 83 4.43 -14.21 -2.47
N THR A 84 4.96 -14.84 -1.43
CA THR A 84 5.97 -15.91 -1.53
C THR A 84 5.42 -17.14 -2.26
N GLU A 85 4.17 -17.51 -2.01
CA GLU A 85 3.48 -18.58 -2.73
C GLU A 85 3.40 -18.31 -4.25
N HIS A 86 3.37 -17.04 -4.64
CA HIS A 86 3.41 -16.59 -6.03
C HIS A 86 4.84 -16.36 -6.57
N GLY A 87 5.86 -16.78 -5.84
CA GLY A 87 7.26 -16.66 -6.24
C GLY A 87 7.85 -15.25 -6.17
N ILE A 88 7.21 -14.34 -5.44
CA ILE A 88 7.68 -12.97 -5.28
C ILE A 88 8.67 -12.90 -4.10
N GLN A 89 9.78 -12.20 -4.28
CA GLN A 89 10.68 -11.86 -3.18
C GLN A 89 10.03 -10.80 -2.29
N VAL A 90 10.01 -11.05 -0.99
CA VAL A 90 9.33 -10.18 -0.03
C VAL A 90 10.29 -9.70 1.06
N ARG A 91 10.13 -8.44 1.43
CA ARG A 91 10.71 -7.84 2.63
C ARG A 91 9.58 -7.27 3.47
N THR A 92 9.60 -7.51 4.77
CA THR A 92 8.61 -6.98 5.71
C THR A 92 9.25 -5.98 6.66
N GLY A 93 8.46 -5.01 7.11
CA GLY A 93 8.88 -4.01 8.08
C GLY A 93 7.71 -3.50 8.92
N ILE A 94 8.02 -3.19 10.19
CA ILE A 94 7.11 -2.49 11.10
C ILE A 94 7.77 -1.16 11.46
N ALA A 95 7.03 -0.07 11.33
CA ALA A 95 7.47 1.24 11.76
C ALA A 95 6.55 1.78 12.85
N GLN A 96 7.11 2.48 13.85
CA GLN A 96 6.34 3.30 14.80
C GLN A 96 6.47 4.76 14.40
N ALA A 97 5.33 5.44 14.25
CA ALA A 97 5.32 6.84 13.83
C ALA A 97 4.12 7.60 14.38
N ARG A 98 4.17 8.93 14.35
CA ARG A 98 3.03 9.79 14.70
C ARG A 98 1.96 9.81 13.61
N ALA A 99 2.37 9.56 12.36
CA ALA A 99 1.48 9.53 11.21
C ALA A 99 2.00 8.50 10.19
N ALA A 100 1.14 7.57 9.79
CA ALA A 100 1.50 6.52 8.86
C ALA A 100 1.97 7.07 7.51
N GLY A 101 1.35 8.14 7.02
CA GLY A 101 1.72 8.72 5.72
C GLY A 101 3.17 9.20 5.67
N ALA A 102 3.68 9.82 6.74
CA ALA A 102 5.07 10.26 6.81
C ALA A 102 6.04 9.08 6.82
N ALA A 103 5.78 8.06 7.65
CA ALA A 103 6.60 6.87 7.71
C ALA A 103 6.67 6.11 6.37
N ILE A 104 5.56 6.03 5.64
CA ILE A 104 5.51 5.41 4.31
C ILE A 104 6.40 6.18 3.31
N VAL A 105 6.34 7.52 3.32
CA VAL A 105 7.14 8.37 2.43
C VAL A 105 8.63 8.24 2.76
N ASP A 106 8.97 8.26 4.03
CA ASP A 106 10.36 8.13 4.50
C ASP A 106 10.94 6.76 4.13
N ASP A 107 10.19 5.68 4.37
CA ASP A 107 10.59 4.32 4.00
C ASP A 107 10.75 4.16 2.47
N ALA A 108 9.84 4.75 1.69
CA ALA A 108 9.93 4.73 0.23
C ALA A 108 11.20 5.43 -0.29
N ALA A 109 11.59 6.53 0.33
CA ALA A 109 12.81 7.25 -0.02
C ALA A 109 14.05 6.45 0.37
N GLU A 110 14.10 5.93 1.60
CA GLU A 110 15.23 5.18 2.15
C GLU A 110 15.50 3.90 1.35
N GLN A 111 14.45 3.16 1.01
CA GLN A 111 14.54 1.92 0.27
C GLN A 111 14.60 2.11 -1.25
N ARG A 112 14.55 3.34 -1.74
CA ARG A 112 14.54 3.67 -3.18
C ARG A 112 13.44 2.91 -3.91
N ILE A 113 12.23 2.99 -3.38
CA ILE A 113 11.03 2.40 -3.97
C ILE A 113 10.74 3.08 -5.32
N ASP A 114 10.34 2.31 -6.30
CA ASP A 114 9.99 2.80 -7.64
C ASP A 114 8.48 2.81 -7.92
N LEU A 115 7.69 2.18 -7.05
CA LEU A 115 6.23 2.26 -7.05
C LEU A 115 5.67 2.00 -5.64
N ILE A 116 4.71 2.82 -5.21
CA ILE A 116 3.89 2.53 -4.04
C ILE A 116 2.50 2.08 -4.52
N VAL A 117 2.03 0.94 -4.02
CA VAL A 117 0.69 0.43 -4.29
C VAL A 117 -0.11 0.42 -3.01
N MET A 118 -1.21 1.16 -2.96
CA MET A 118 -2.04 1.33 -1.76
C MET A 118 -3.49 0.99 -2.03
N GLY A 119 -4.11 0.29 -1.10
CA GLY A 119 -5.56 0.21 -1.02
C GLY A 119 -6.14 1.49 -0.40
N LEU A 120 -7.25 1.96 -0.94
CA LEU A 120 -7.98 3.11 -0.44
C LEU A 120 -9.36 2.67 0.03
N ARG A 121 -9.58 2.73 1.35
CA ARG A 121 -10.92 2.64 1.92
C ARG A 121 -11.65 3.96 1.69
N TYR A 122 -12.78 3.85 1.08
CA TYR A 122 -13.56 4.98 0.64
C TYR A 122 -14.87 5.03 1.41
N LYS A 123 -14.98 6.00 2.30
CA LYS A 123 -16.19 6.18 3.11
C LYS A 123 -17.04 7.30 2.55
N LYS A 124 -18.31 7.01 2.28
CA LYS A 124 -19.30 8.02 1.95
C LYS A 124 -19.71 8.76 3.22
N ARG A 125 -19.63 10.09 3.20
CA ARG A 125 -20.10 10.92 4.32
C ARG A 125 -21.60 11.21 4.18
N PRO A 126 -22.33 11.37 5.27
CA PRO A 126 -23.66 11.96 5.24
C PRO A 126 -23.61 13.32 4.51
N GLY A 127 -24.50 13.53 3.52
CA GLY A 127 -24.47 14.73 2.67
C GLY A 127 -23.69 14.57 1.35
N GLY A 128 -23.20 13.38 1.01
CA GLY A 128 -22.66 13.03 -0.31
C GLY A 128 -21.16 13.32 -0.51
N GLY A 129 -20.47 13.76 0.51
CA GLY A 129 -19.01 13.92 0.46
C GLY A 129 -18.26 12.59 0.61
N TRP A 130 -17.01 12.59 0.21
CA TRP A 130 -16.13 11.41 0.27
C TRP A 130 -14.98 11.63 1.24
N ASP A 131 -14.57 10.57 1.93
CA ASP A 131 -13.43 10.60 2.84
C ASP A 131 -12.39 9.54 2.45
N ALA A 132 -11.24 10.00 2.02
CA ALA A 132 -10.08 9.16 1.70
C ALA A 132 -9.14 8.98 2.91
N GLY A 133 -9.53 9.47 4.09
CA GLY A 133 -8.65 9.51 5.26
C GLY A 133 -7.49 10.50 5.11
N ARG A 134 -6.45 10.33 5.92
CA ARG A 134 -5.28 11.22 5.95
C ARG A 134 -4.06 10.62 5.24
N THR A 135 -3.88 9.31 5.32
CA THR A 135 -2.66 8.63 4.87
C THR A 135 -2.48 8.67 3.37
N VAL A 136 -3.48 8.22 2.60
CA VAL A 136 -3.37 8.17 1.12
C VAL A 136 -3.16 9.56 0.51
N PRO A 137 -3.93 10.61 0.86
CA PRO A 137 -3.69 11.95 0.34
C PRO A 137 -2.30 12.51 0.69
N TYR A 138 -1.78 12.17 1.88
CA TYR A 138 -0.45 12.59 2.28
C TYR A 138 0.63 11.91 1.43
N VAL A 139 0.55 10.58 1.26
CA VAL A 139 1.50 9.81 0.45
C VAL A 139 1.47 10.28 -1.00
N MET A 140 0.29 10.47 -1.59
CA MET A 140 0.16 10.96 -2.96
C MET A 140 0.81 12.33 -3.18
N ARG A 141 0.82 13.19 -2.16
CA ARG A 141 1.40 14.54 -2.25
C ARG A 141 2.91 14.54 -2.06
N ASN A 142 3.43 13.66 -1.21
CA ASN A 142 4.80 13.75 -0.70
C ASN A 142 5.71 12.60 -1.15
N SER A 143 5.18 11.56 -1.81
CA SER A 143 5.95 10.39 -2.21
C SER A 143 7.06 10.74 -3.23
N PRO A 144 8.27 10.16 -3.07
CA PRO A 144 9.33 10.26 -4.06
C PRO A 144 9.10 9.36 -5.29
N ALA A 145 8.17 8.41 -5.21
CA ALA A 145 7.81 7.45 -6.25
C ALA A 145 6.36 7.62 -6.71
N PRO A 146 6.00 7.14 -7.90
CA PRO A 146 4.60 7.02 -8.32
C PRO A 146 3.77 6.26 -7.29
N VAL A 147 2.50 6.67 -7.13
CA VAL A 147 1.55 6.05 -6.20
C VAL A 147 0.33 5.57 -6.96
N TRP A 148 0.06 4.27 -6.90
CA TRP A 148 -1.15 3.70 -7.45
C TRP A 148 -2.10 3.35 -6.31
N CYS A 149 -3.29 3.95 -6.36
CA CYS A 149 -4.32 3.72 -5.37
C CYS A 149 -5.46 2.89 -5.95
N LEU A 150 -5.80 1.80 -5.27
CA LEU A 150 -6.95 0.98 -5.60
C LEU A 150 -8.09 1.32 -4.65
N ARG A 151 -9.16 1.88 -5.21
CA ARG A 151 -10.38 2.13 -4.45
C ARG A 151 -11.10 0.81 -4.21
N VAL A 152 -11.38 0.53 -2.95
CA VAL A 152 -12.26 -0.57 -2.55
C VAL A 152 -13.59 0.02 -2.11
N GLU A 153 -14.69 -0.48 -2.66
CA GLU A 153 -16.01 -0.20 -2.11
C GLU A 153 -16.13 -0.94 -0.79
N THR A 154 -16.15 -0.20 0.30
CA THR A 154 -16.66 -0.76 1.55
C THR A 154 -18.17 -0.85 1.39
N GLU A 155 -18.75 -2.04 1.50
CA GLU A 155 -20.18 -2.18 1.67
C GLU A 155 -20.57 -1.30 2.86
N ASP A 156 -21.29 -0.23 2.56
CA ASP A 156 -21.85 0.61 3.61
C ASP A 156 -22.70 -0.27 4.50
N LEU A 157 -22.43 -0.23 5.80
CA LEU A 157 -23.35 -0.69 6.86
C LEU A 157 -24.66 0.15 6.85
N ALA A 158 -25.04 0.66 5.72
CA ALA A 158 -26.23 1.49 5.49
C ALA A 158 -27.48 0.64 5.19
N ASN A 159 -27.46 -0.66 5.47
CA ASN A 159 -28.63 -1.50 5.36
C ASN A 159 -28.81 -2.38 6.59
N THR A 160 -28.92 -1.74 7.75
CA THR A 160 -29.56 -2.40 8.91
C THR A 160 -30.90 -1.72 9.09
N PRO A 161 -32.04 -2.48 9.00
CA PRO A 161 -33.39 -1.96 9.12
C PRO A 161 -33.66 -1.36 10.48
#